data_d9b82a7f6f3169f7effa04a1a807a3be
#
_entry.id   d9b82a7f6f3169f7effa04a1a807a3be
#
_cell.length_a   1.000
_cell.length_b   1.000
_cell.length_c   1.000
_cell.angle_alpha   90.00
_cell.angle_beta   90.00
_cell.angle_gamma   90.00
#
_symmetry.space_group_name_H-M   'P 1'
#
loop_
_entity.id
_entity.type
_entity.pdbx_description
1 polymer ?
#
loop_
_entity_poly.entity_id
_entity_poly.type
_entity_poly.pdbx_seq_one_letter_code
_entity_poly.pdbx_strand_id
1 'polypeptide(L)'
;AGICYLKMGDFAKAEKHLKSFDGKGTMVSYVAKGALGDAYMEQNKTAEAISAYLEAGADENNILLTPVYLERAGMAYEMQNKKEDAIKTYKKIVEKFPSSPQSQNIKKSLARLGEYN
;
A
#
# COMPACT_ATOMS: atom_id res chain seq x y z
N ALA A 1 15.90 -12.65 5.67
CA ALA A 1 15.17 -11.55 5.08
C ALA A 1 13.75 -11.44 5.63
N GLY A 2 13.18 -10.21 5.65
CA GLY A 2 11.87 -9.97 6.23
C GLY A 2 10.75 -10.78 5.59
N ILE A 3 10.83 -11.01 4.29
CA ILE A 3 9.81 -11.75 3.56
C ILE A 3 9.72 -13.21 3.99
N CYS A 4 10.85 -13.83 4.32
CA CYS A 4 10.88 -15.22 4.78
C CYS A 4 10.12 -15.38 6.10
N TYR A 5 10.23 -14.41 6.99
CA TYR A 5 9.54 -14.46 8.28
C TYR A 5 8.02 -14.38 8.12
N LEU A 6 7.54 -13.65 7.11
CA LEU A 6 6.10 -13.57 6.83
C LEU A 6 5.51 -14.95 6.59
N LYS A 7 6.20 -15.78 5.82
CA LYS A 7 5.73 -17.13 5.47
C LYS A 7 5.71 -18.07 6.67
N MET A 8 6.53 -17.80 7.66
CA MET A 8 6.63 -18.66 8.83
C MET A 8 5.76 -18.19 10.01
N GLY A 9 4.96 -17.17 9.80
CA GLY A 9 4.13 -16.61 10.85
C GLY A 9 4.87 -15.74 11.84
N ASP A 10 6.11 -15.41 11.54
CA ASP A 10 6.98 -14.65 12.43
C ASP A 10 6.93 -13.17 12.10
N PHE A 11 5.72 -12.63 12.09
CA PHE A 11 5.47 -11.28 11.58
C PHE A 11 6.09 -10.19 12.44
N ALA A 12 6.19 -10.40 13.75
CA ALA A 12 6.80 -9.43 14.64
C ALA A 12 8.29 -9.23 14.32
N LYS A 13 8.99 -10.32 14.01
CA LYS A 13 10.40 -10.25 13.61
C LYS A 13 10.56 -9.57 12.25
N ALA A 14 9.67 -9.88 11.31
CA ALA A 14 9.68 -9.25 9.99
C ALA A 14 9.47 -7.75 10.12
N GLU A 15 8.52 -7.32 10.94
CA GLU A 15 8.26 -5.93 11.20
C GLU A 15 9.49 -5.21 11.74
N LYS A 16 10.12 -5.79 12.77
CA LYS A 16 11.31 -5.21 13.38
C LYS A 16 12.46 -5.07 12.38
N HIS A 17 12.68 -6.13 11.59
CA HIS A 17 13.72 -6.14 10.57
C HIS A 17 13.49 -5.04 9.52
N LEU A 18 12.27 -4.92 9.03
CA LEU A 18 11.92 -3.95 8.00
C LEU A 18 11.99 -2.51 8.52
N LYS A 19 11.61 -2.28 9.77
CA LYS A 19 11.71 -0.95 10.38
C LYS A 19 13.14 -0.49 10.54
N SER A 20 14.09 -1.41 10.72
CA SER A 20 15.49 -1.06 10.86
C SER A 20 16.14 -0.69 9.53
N PHE A 21 15.45 -0.94 8.41
CA PHE A 21 15.97 -0.63 7.10
C PHE A 21 16.00 0.88 6.85
N ASP A 22 17.18 1.41 6.54
CA ASP A 22 17.37 2.84 6.36
C ASP A 22 17.91 3.14 4.96
N GLY A 23 17.02 3.16 3.98
CA GLY A 23 17.36 3.47 2.60
C GLY A 23 16.41 4.49 2.01
N LYS A 24 16.17 5.58 2.73
CA LYS A 24 15.21 6.59 2.34
C LYS A 24 15.43 7.11 0.93
N GLY A 25 14.35 7.22 0.17
CA GLY A 25 14.37 7.74 -1.18
C GLY A 25 14.82 6.76 -2.24
N THR A 26 15.12 5.51 -1.87
CA THR A 26 15.50 4.49 -2.83
C THR A 26 14.34 3.54 -3.11
N MET A 27 14.38 2.83 -4.25
CA MET A 27 13.39 1.83 -4.58
C MET A 27 13.35 0.72 -3.52
N VAL A 28 14.52 0.34 -3.00
CA VAL A 28 14.62 -0.69 -1.95
C VAL A 28 13.89 -0.24 -0.68
N SER A 29 14.00 1.04 -0.34
CA SER A 29 13.29 1.60 0.81
C SER A 29 11.77 1.49 0.64
N TYR A 30 11.26 1.81 -0.54
CA TYR A 30 9.82 1.72 -0.80
C TYR A 30 9.34 0.27 -0.76
N VAL A 31 10.11 -0.66 -1.32
CA VAL A 31 9.78 -2.08 -1.27
C VAL A 31 9.77 -2.58 0.18
N ALA A 32 10.74 -2.16 0.97
CA ALA A 32 10.82 -2.56 2.39
C ALA A 32 9.59 -2.05 3.17
N LYS A 33 9.16 -0.82 2.91
CA LYS A 33 7.97 -0.28 3.55
C LYS A 33 6.70 -1.00 3.11
N GLY A 34 6.61 -1.38 1.83
CA GLY A 34 5.50 -2.18 1.34
C GLY A 34 5.43 -3.54 2.02
N ALA A 35 6.58 -4.19 2.18
CA ALA A 35 6.66 -5.47 2.89
C ALA A 35 6.28 -5.31 4.38
N LEU A 36 6.66 -4.19 4.98
CA LEU A 36 6.26 -3.87 6.35
C LEU A 36 4.73 -3.73 6.44
N GLY A 37 4.11 -3.08 5.46
CA GLY A 37 2.66 -2.99 5.39
C GLY A 37 2.01 -4.38 5.32
N ASP A 38 2.56 -5.27 4.51
CA ASP A 38 2.07 -6.64 4.41
C ASP A 38 2.20 -7.37 5.76
N ALA A 39 3.30 -7.17 6.47
CA ALA A 39 3.51 -7.77 7.79
C ALA A 39 2.46 -7.26 8.80
N TYR A 40 2.15 -5.97 8.76
CA TYR A 40 1.11 -5.40 9.62
C TYR A 40 -0.27 -5.98 9.30
N MET A 41 -0.58 -6.16 8.01
CA MET A 41 -1.86 -6.75 7.61
C MET A 41 -2.01 -8.18 8.16
N GLU A 42 -0.94 -8.96 8.12
CA GLU A 42 -0.97 -10.33 8.65
C GLU A 42 -1.14 -10.36 10.17
N GLN A 43 -0.75 -9.29 10.85
CA GLN A 43 -0.94 -9.15 12.29
C GLN A 43 -2.26 -8.47 12.64
N ASN A 44 -3.11 -8.18 11.66
CA ASN A 44 -4.36 -7.43 11.81
C ASN A 44 -4.13 -6.00 12.32
N LYS A 45 -2.95 -5.46 12.06
CA LYS A 45 -2.63 -4.07 12.40
C LYS A 45 -2.89 -3.20 11.18
N THR A 46 -4.15 -3.07 10.82
CA THR A 46 -4.55 -2.41 9.57
C THR A 46 -4.17 -0.95 9.52
N ALA A 47 -4.30 -0.21 10.63
CA ALA A 47 -3.93 1.20 10.67
C ALA A 47 -2.44 1.40 10.40
N GLU A 48 -1.60 0.58 11.00
CA GLU A 48 -0.15 0.63 10.79
C GLU A 48 0.20 0.22 9.36
N ALA A 49 -0.52 -0.76 8.82
CA ALA A 49 -0.33 -1.20 7.44
C ALA A 49 -0.61 -0.06 6.46
N ILE A 50 -1.67 0.69 6.69
CA ILE A 50 -2.02 1.84 5.84
C ILE A 50 -0.88 2.86 5.85
N SER A 51 -0.35 3.21 7.02
CA SER A 51 0.77 4.14 7.11
C SER A 51 1.98 3.64 6.33
N ALA A 52 2.31 2.37 6.47
CA ALA A 52 3.45 1.77 5.76
C ALA A 52 3.24 1.79 4.25
N TYR A 53 2.04 1.45 3.79
CA TYR A 53 1.74 1.49 2.35
C TYR A 53 1.77 2.90 1.79
N LEU A 54 1.27 3.88 2.53
CA LEU A 54 1.31 5.27 2.09
C LEU A 54 2.75 5.77 1.97
N GLU A 55 3.61 5.39 2.90
CA GLU A 55 5.03 5.70 2.81
C GLU A 55 5.68 4.99 1.61
N ALA A 56 5.33 3.73 1.38
CA ALA A 56 5.84 2.97 0.24
C ALA A 56 5.39 3.59 -1.08
N GLY A 57 4.21 4.18 -1.11
CA GLY A 57 3.66 4.83 -2.29
C GLY A 57 3.85 6.33 -2.34
N ALA A 58 4.86 6.86 -1.65
CA ALA A 58 5.07 8.31 -1.56
C ALA A 58 5.75 8.92 -2.79
N ASP A 59 6.48 8.12 -3.57
CA ASP A 59 7.21 8.63 -4.73
C ASP A 59 6.28 8.76 -5.95
N GLU A 60 5.84 9.96 -6.25
CA GLU A 60 4.94 10.22 -7.37
C GLU A 60 5.60 9.98 -8.74
N ASN A 61 6.92 9.86 -8.78
CA ASN A 61 7.64 9.59 -10.02
C ASN A 61 7.82 8.10 -10.28
N ASN A 62 7.51 7.25 -9.33
CA ASN A 62 7.66 5.80 -9.50
C ASN A 62 6.37 5.20 -10.06
N ILE A 63 6.30 5.10 -11.38
CA ILE A 63 5.09 4.62 -12.06
C ILE A 63 4.86 3.12 -11.91
N LEU A 64 5.83 2.39 -11.39
CA LEU A 64 5.73 0.93 -11.22
C LEU A 64 5.24 0.55 -9.82
N LEU A 65 5.85 1.13 -8.79
CA LEU A 65 5.57 0.73 -7.40
C LEU A 65 4.49 1.57 -6.73
N THR A 66 4.49 2.87 -6.96
CA THR A 66 3.57 3.77 -6.26
C THR A 66 2.10 3.40 -6.46
N PRO A 67 1.62 3.11 -7.69
CA PRO A 67 0.22 2.71 -7.85
C PRO A 67 -0.12 1.42 -7.13
N VAL A 68 0.81 0.47 -7.06
CA VAL A 68 0.60 -0.81 -6.38
C VAL A 68 0.37 -0.58 -4.88
N TYR A 69 1.22 0.20 -4.25
CA TYR A 69 1.12 0.44 -2.81
C TYR A 69 -0.06 1.33 -2.45
N LEU A 70 -0.38 2.31 -3.30
CA LEU A 70 -1.57 3.13 -3.09
C LEU A 70 -2.83 2.28 -3.20
N GLU A 71 -2.87 1.33 -4.13
CA GLU A 71 -4.00 0.40 -4.24
C GLU A 71 -4.15 -0.41 -2.95
N ARG A 72 -3.05 -0.94 -2.43
CA ARG A 72 -3.08 -1.69 -1.18
C ARG A 72 -3.55 -0.84 -0.01
N ALA A 73 -3.10 0.41 0.06
CA ALA A 73 -3.56 1.34 1.09
C ALA A 73 -5.06 1.59 0.98
N GLY A 74 -5.57 1.80 -0.22
CA GLY A 74 -6.99 2.01 -0.46
C GLY A 74 -7.82 0.79 -0.03
N MET A 75 -7.36 -0.40 -0.35
CA MET A 75 -8.03 -1.64 0.05
C MET A 75 -8.05 -1.80 1.57
N ALA A 76 -6.96 -1.43 2.24
CA ALA A 76 -6.89 -1.48 3.70
C ALA A 76 -7.85 -0.46 4.34
N TYR A 77 -8.00 0.71 3.74
CA TYR A 77 -9.01 1.68 4.18
C TYR A 77 -10.42 1.10 4.08
N GLU A 78 -10.72 0.40 2.99
CA GLU A 78 -12.03 -0.26 2.84
C GLU A 78 -12.26 -1.29 3.94
N MET A 79 -11.22 -2.02 4.31
CA MET A 79 -11.32 -3.01 5.39
C MET A 79 -11.66 -2.37 6.73
N GLN A 80 -11.28 -1.10 6.92
CA GLN A 80 -11.61 -0.35 8.13
C GLN A 80 -12.91 0.44 7.99
N ASN A 81 -13.66 0.23 6.90
CA ASN A 81 -14.87 1.00 6.61
C ASN A 81 -14.62 2.49 6.45
N LYS A 82 -13.40 2.86 6.05
CA LYS A 82 -13.04 4.25 5.78
C LYS A 82 -13.18 4.51 4.29
N LYS A 83 -14.41 4.49 3.83
CA LYS A 83 -14.75 4.61 2.41
C LYS A 83 -14.20 5.88 1.78
N GLU A 84 -14.34 7.02 2.46
CA GLU A 84 -13.88 8.29 1.91
C GLU A 84 -12.37 8.34 1.72
N ASP A 85 -11.62 7.80 2.68
CA ASP A 85 -10.17 7.74 2.57
C ASP A 85 -9.75 6.78 1.45
N ALA A 86 -10.45 5.67 1.30
CA ALA A 86 -10.21 4.74 0.20
C ALA A 86 -10.43 5.43 -1.15
N ILE A 87 -11.53 6.17 -1.27
CA ILE A 87 -11.85 6.90 -2.50
C ILE A 87 -10.76 7.91 -2.85
N LYS A 88 -10.31 8.69 -1.87
CA LYS A 88 -9.24 9.67 -2.09
C LYS A 88 -7.96 9.00 -2.59
N THR A 89 -7.60 7.87 -1.98
CA THR A 89 -6.40 7.14 -2.35
C THR A 89 -6.53 6.56 -3.76
N TYR A 90 -7.68 6.00 -4.09
CA TYR A 90 -7.94 5.46 -5.41
C TYR A 90 -7.95 6.54 -6.49
N LYS A 91 -8.57 7.69 -6.21
CA LYS A 91 -8.58 8.80 -7.16
C LYS A 91 -7.17 9.29 -7.46
N LYS A 92 -6.30 9.29 -6.47
CA LYS A 92 -4.91 9.68 -6.66
C LYS A 92 -4.22 8.79 -7.70
N ILE A 93 -4.50 7.47 -7.66
CA ILE A 93 -3.93 6.54 -8.63
C ILE A 93 -4.41 6.88 -10.04
N VAL A 94 -5.71 7.10 -10.22
CA VAL A 94 -6.27 7.40 -11.53
C VAL A 94 -5.76 8.73 -12.07
N GLU A 95 -5.60 9.73 -11.21
CA GLU A 95 -5.16 11.05 -11.61
C GLU A 95 -3.65 11.11 -11.91
N LYS A 96 -2.84 10.46 -11.08
CA LYS A 96 -1.38 10.53 -11.20
C LYS A 96 -0.80 9.43 -12.08
N PHE A 97 -1.46 8.30 -12.15
CA PHE A 97 -0.97 7.11 -12.87
C PHE A 97 -2.05 6.52 -13.78
N PRO A 98 -2.62 7.33 -14.69
CA PRO A 98 -3.76 6.86 -15.51
C PRO A 98 -3.41 5.72 -16.45
N SER A 99 -2.13 5.59 -16.81
CA SER A 99 -1.67 4.54 -17.72
C SER A 99 -1.30 3.25 -17.01
N SER A 100 -1.36 3.22 -15.68
CA SER A 100 -0.98 2.02 -14.92
C SER A 100 -2.07 0.95 -15.02
N PRO A 101 -1.69 -0.36 -14.95
CA PRO A 101 -2.69 -1.43 -14.88
C PRO A 101 -3.61 -1.28 -13.68
N GLN A 102 -3.09 -0.76 -12.56
CA GLN A 102 -3.88 -0.52 -11.36
C GLN A 102 -5.01 0.48 -11.61
N SER A 103 -4.78 1.48 -12.45
CA SER A 103 -5.80 2.49 -12.77
C SER A 103 -7.08 1.86 -13.30
N GLN A 104 -6.99 0.84 -14.15
CA GLN A 104 -8.17 0.17 -14.70
C GLN A 104 -8.96 -0.54 -13.59
N ASN A 105 -8.26 -1.24 -12.71
CA ASN A 105 -8.91 -1.90 -11.58
C ASN A 105 -9.52 -0.89 -10.61
N ILE A 106 -8.85 0.21 -10.40
CA ILE A 106 -9.30 1.26 -9.47
C ILE A 106 -10.57 1.93 -9.99
N LYS A 107 -10.68 2.13 -11.29
CA LYS A 107 -11.92 2.69 -11.87
C LYS A 107 -13.13 1.81 -11.52
N LYS A 108 -12.95 0.48 -11.55
CA LYS A 108 -13.99 -0.45 -11.15
C LYS A 108 -14.32 -0.32 -9.67
N SER A 109 -13.31 -0.18 -8.84
CA SER A 109 -13.49 0.00 -7.39
C SER A 109 -14.22 1.31 -7.08
N LEU A 110 -13.86 2.40 -7.76
CA LEU A 110 -14.53 3.69 -7.59
C LEU A 110 -15.99 3.62 -8.00
N ALA A 111 -16.29 2.92 -9.11
CA ALA A 111 -17.67 2.73 -9.54
C ALA A 111 -18.46 1.94 -8.50
N ARG A 112 -17.86 0.89 -7.94
CA ARG A 112 -18.48 0.08 -6.89
C ARG A 112 -18.77 0.92 -5.64
N LEU A 113 -17.90 1.88 -5.35
CA LEU A 113 -18.07 2.79 -4.21
C LEU A 113 -18.98 3.98 -4.52
N GLY A 114 -19.47 4.08 -5.76
CA GLY A 114 -20.43 5.11 -6.15
C GLY A 114 -19.81 6.46 -6.52
N GLU A 115 -18.50 6.53 -6.70
CA GLU A 115 -17.81 7.80 -6.95
C GLU A 115 -17.37 8.02 -8.39
N TYR A 116 -17.37 6.98 -9.19
CA TYR A 116 -16.92 7.07 -10.58
C TYR A 116 -18.09 6.91 -11.53
N ASN A 117 -18.20 7.87 -12.44
CA ASN A 117 -19.24 7.87 -13.48
C ASN A 117 -18.62 7.78 -14.85
#